data_6d706cfcd10e4b6b9f8d78242355fba7
#
_entry.id   6d706cfcd10e4b6b9f8d78242355fba7
#
_cell.length_a   1.000
_cell.length_b   1.000
_cell.length_c   1.000
_cell.angle_alpha   90.00
_cell.angle_beta   90.00
_cell.angle_gamma   90.00
#
_symmetry.space_group_name_H-M   'P 1'
#
loop_
_entity.id
_entity.type
_entity.pdbx_description
1 polymer ?
#
loop_
_entity_poly.entity_id
_entity_poly.type
_entity_poly.pdbx_seq_one_letter_code
_entity_poly.pdbx_strand_id
1 'polypeptide(L)'
;MTHSNLSVEVQGIHILVVLRGTCFRAKYRKQEAPWLATAELGPDDPEAPMTLSEFRSLAWAAANETARGLGWIKDYDELHKAAKRAGVAM
;
A
#
# COMPACT_ATOMS: atom_id res chain seq x y z
N MET A 1 -1.59 -7.55 15.59
CA MET A 1 -2.53 -8.57 15.09
C MET A 1 -2.63 -8.51 13.58
N THR A 2 -2.46 -9.63 12.96
CA THR A 2 -2.51 -9.70 11.52
C THR A 2 -3.93 -9.91 11.03
N HIS A 3 -4.22 -9.34 9.88
CA HIS A 3 -5.50 -9.57 9.22
C HIS A 3 -5.32 -10.79 8.31
N SER A 4 -5.60 -11.98 8.85
CA SER A 4 -5.33 -13.23 8.16
C SER A 4 -6.07 -13.35 6.82
N ASN A 5 -7.14 -12.58 6.63
CA ASN A 5 -7.88 -12.59 5.37
C ASN A 5 -7.33 -11.61 4.34
N LEU A 6 -6.37 -10.80 4.73
CA LEU A 6 -5.74 -9.85 3.81
C LEU A 6 -4.71 -10.59 2.98
N SER A 7 -4.82 -10.49 1.67
CA SER A 7 -3.93 -11.16 0.73
C SER A 7 -3.19 -10.12 -0.10
N VAL A 8 -1.87 -10.29 -0.24
CA VAL A 8 -1.03 -9.38 -1.03
C VAL A 8 -0.34 -10.21 -2.10
N GLU A 9 -0.44 -9.75 -3.33
CA GLU A 9 0.19 -10.44 -4.46
C GLU A 9 0.95 -9.44 -5.30
N VAL A 10 2.19 -9.78 -5.68
CA VAL A 10 3.01 -8.95 -6.53
C VAL A 10 2.88 -9.45 -7.96
N GLN A 11 2.47 -8.56 -8.87
CA GLN A 11 2.25 -8.89 -10.28
C GLN A 11 3.05 -7.91 -11.13
N GLY A 12 4.29 -8.28 -11.49
CA GLY A 12 5.14 -7.39 -12.27
C GLY A 12 5.47 -6.14 -11.45
N ILE A 13 5.03 -4.97 -11.94
CA ILE A 13 5.23 -3.70 -11.22
C ILE A 13 4.02 -3.32 -10.38
N HIS A 14 3.09 -4.24 -10.19
CA HIS A 14 1.86 -3.99 -9.43
C HIS A 14 1.83 -4.81 -8.16
N ILE A 15 1.17 -4.26 -7.15
CA ILE A 15 0.88 -4.97 -5.90
C ILE A 15 -0.63 -4.97 -5.75
N LEU A 16 -1.21 -6.15 -5.71
CA LEU A 16 -2.65 -6.32 -5.54
C LEU A 16 -2.95 -6.73 -4.11
N VAL A 17 -3.83 -5.98 -3.45
CA VAL A 17 -4.26 -6.30 -2.09
C VAL A 17 -5.76 -6.57 -2.12
N VAL A 18 -6.16 -7.70 -1.57
CA VAL A 18 -7.57 -8.07 -1.49
C VAL A 18 -7.89 -8.53 -0.08
N LEU A 19 -9.14 -8.35 0.31
CA LEU A 19 -9.65 -8.94 1.55
C LEU A 19 -10.51 -10.13 1.14
N ARG A 20 -10.03 -11.34 1.47
CA ARG A 20 -10.70 -12.57 1.04
C ARG A 20 -12.12 -12.63 1.60
N GLY A 21 -13.02 -13.12 0.78
CA GLY A 21 -14.42 -13.23 1.16
C GLY A 21 -15.20 -11.95 0.97
N THR A 22 -14.58 -10.92 0.41
CA THR A 22 -15.24 -9.65 0.12
C THR A 22 -14.92 -9.21 -1.30
N CYS A 23 -15.58 -8.15 -1.75
CA CYS A 23 -15.29 -7.52 -3.03
C CYS A 23 -14.19 -6.47 -2.94
N PHE A 24 -13.65 -6.24 -1.76
CA PHE A 24 -12.60 -5.24 -1.55
C PHE A 24 -11.31 -5.63 -2.26
N ARG A 25 -10.76 -4.70 -3.01
CA ARG A 25 -9.44 -4.87 -3.61
C ARG A 25 -8.84 -3.50 -3.90
N ALA A 26 -7.50 -3.47 -3.94
CA ALA A 26 -6.76 -2.27 -4.31
C ALA A 26 -5.50 -2.71 -5.03
N LYS A 27 -5.14 -2.00 -6.08
CA LYS A 27 -3.94 -2.28 -6.85
C LYS A 27 -3.08 -1.03 -6.86
N TYR A 28 -1.80 -1.20 -6.57
CA TYR A 28 -0.83 -0.12 -6.57
C TYR A 28 0.27 -0.44 -7.56
N ARG A 29 0.99 0.58 -8.00
CA ARG A 29 1.99 0.42 -9.04
C ARG A 29 3.29 1.10 -8.64
N LYS A 30 4.40 0.45 -8.98
CA LYS A 30 5.72 1.05 -8.84
C LYS A 30 5.82 2.27 -9.77
N GLN A 31 6.46 3.33 -9.30
CA GLN A 31 6.71 4.52 -10.11
C GLN A 31 8.03 5.13 -9.68
N GLU A 32 8.44 6.21 -10.35
CA GLU A 32 9.72 6.82 -10.05
C GLU A 32 9.73 7.62 -8.75
N ALA A 33 8.57 8.04 -8.28
CA ALA A 33 8.46 8.73 -7.00
C ALA A 33 8.75 7.75 -5.86
N PRO A 34 9.12 8.24 -4.67
CA PRO A 34 9.44 7.36 -3.54
C PRO A 34 8.20 6.78 -2.85
N TRP A 35 7.07 6.78 -3.52
CA TRP A 35 5.83 6.17 -3.04
C TRP A 35 5.13 5.49 -4.20
N LEU A 36 4.20 4.59 -3.86
CA LEU A 36 3.45 3.88 -4.87
C LEU A 36 2.37 4.77 -5.49
N ALA A 37 2.03 4.48 -6.74
CA ALA A 37 0.88 5.07 -7.38
C ALA A 37 -0.32 4.16 -7.18
N THR A 38 -1.50 4.73 -6.98
CA THR A 38 -2.73 3.96 -6.95
C THR A 38 -3.13 3.65 -8.38
N ALA A 39 -3.19 2.37 -8.73
CA ALA A 39 -3.55 1.96 -10.06
C ALA A 39 -5.04 1.68 -10.20
N GLU A 40 -5.62 1.04 -9.18
CA GLU A 40 -7.04 0.70 -9.22
C GLU A 40 -7.55 0.52 -7.80
N LEU A 41 -8.76 1.01 -7.53
CA LEU A 41 -9.46 0.74 -6.28
C LEU A 41 -10.77 0.05 -6.64
N GLY A 42 -11.04 -1.05 -5.95
CA GLY A 42 -12.25 -1.81 -6.19
C GLY A 42 -13.48 -1.19 -5.54
N PRO A 43 -14.62 -1.84 -5.72
CA PRO A 43 -15.89 -1.34 -5.20
C PRO A 43 -16.01 -1.49 -3.69
N ASP A 44 -17.00 -0.81 -3.13
CA ASP A 44 -17.38 -1.01 -1.74
C ASP A 44 -18.08 -2.36 -1.59
N ASP A 45 -18.03 -2.90 -0.39
CA ASP A 45 -18.73 -4.13 -0.05
C ASP A 45 -19.42 -3.90 1.30
N PRO A 46 -20.72 -3.56 1.27
CA PRO A 46 -21.42 -3.24 2.51
C PRO A 46 -21.59 -4.44 3.45
N GLU A 47 -21.35 -5.65 2.97
CA GLU A 47 -21.42 -6.84 3.81
C GLU A 47 -20.07 -7.26 4.39
N ALA A 48 -19.01 -6.53 4.07
CA ALA A 48 -17.69 -6.84 4.58
C ALA A 48 -17.62 -6.54 6.08
N PRO A 49 -16.67 -7.20 6.79
CA PRO A 49 -16.52 -6.97 8.23
C PRO A 49 -15.86 -5.63 8.59
N MET A 50 -15.55 -4.82 7.61
CA MET A 50 -14.96 -3.50 7.83
C MET A 50 -15.45 -2.55 6.74
N THR A 51 -15.24 -1.25 6.96
CA THR A 51 -15.62 -0.25 5.97
C THR A 51 -14.60 -0.20 4.84
N LEU A 52 -15.02 0.38 3.72
CA LEU A 52 -14.12 0.60 2.59
C LEU A 52 -12.93 1.47 3.00
N SER A 53 -13.16 2.49 3.82
CA SER A 53 -12.10 3.35 4.31
C SER A 53 -11.09 2.59 5.14
N GLU A 54 -11.55 1.71 6.01
CA GLU A 54 -10.67 0.87 6.81
C GLU A 54 -9.85 -0.07 5.92
N PHE A 55 -10.51 -0.69 4.93
CA PHE A 55 -9.80 -1.56 4.01
C PHE A 55 -8.72 -0.81 3.24
N ARG A 56 -9.04 0.38 2.75
CA ARG A 56 -8.07 1.16 1.99
C ARG A 56 -6.85 1.52 2.82
N SER A 57 -7.04 1.85 4.09
CA SER A 57 -5.93 2.12 5.00
C SER A 57 -5.05 0.89 5.19
N LEU A 58 -5.66 -0.26 5.41
CA LEU A 58 -4.93 -1.51 5.57
C LEU A 58 -4.21 -1.91 4.30
N ALA A 59 -4.87 -1.75 3.16
CA ALA A 59 -4.29 -2.10 1.87
C ALA A 59 -3.08 -1.22 1.56
N TRP A 60 -3.19 0.07 1.81
CA TRP A 60 -2.09 1.00 1.58
C TRP A 60 -0.88 0.61 2.45
N ALA A 61 -1.13 0.34 3.74
CA ALA A 61 -0.05 -0.06 4.65
C ALA A 61 0.61 -1.37 4.20
N ALA A 62 -0.19 -2.36 3.82
CA ALA A 62 0.33 -3.65 3.39
C ALA A 62 1.13 -3.52 2.08
N ALA A 63 0.63 -2.71 1.13
CA ALA A 63 1.31 -2.50 -0.14
C ALA A 63 2.64 -1.78 0.08
N ASN A 64 2.67 -0.79 0.96
CA ASN A 64 3.91 -0.07 1.24
C ASN A 64 4.94 -0.95 1.93
N GLU A 65 4.50 -1.79 2.86
CA GLU A 65 5.40 -2.72 3.51
C GLU A 65 6.03 -3.69 2.49
N THR A 66 5.20 -4.21 1.59
CA THR A 66 5.67 -5.10 0.54
C THR A 66 6.64 -4.38 -0.39
N ALA A 67 6.31 -3.16 -0.78
CA ALA A 67 7.15 -2.37 -1.69
C ALA A 67 8.48 -2.04 -1.05
N ARG A 68 8.53 -1.76 0.25
CA ARG A 68 9.79 -1.52 0.95
C ARG A 68 10.66 -2.79 0.93
N GLY A 69 10.06 -3.94 1.15
CA GLY A 69 10.78 -5.20 1.08
C GLY A 69 11.32 -5.50 -0.30
N LEU A 70 10.65 -5.03 -1.35
CA LEU A 70 11.09 -5.20 -2.73
C LEU A 70 12.09 -4.12 -3.18
N GLY A 71 12.30 -3.10 -2.36
CA GLY A 71 13.16 -1.99 -2.73
C GLY A 71 12.50 -1.00 -3.69
N TRP A 72 11.20 -1.06 -3.85
CA TRP A 72 10.48 -0.17 -4.76
C TRP A 72 10.32 1.24 -4.20
N ILE A 73 10.26 1.36 -2.89
CA ILE A 73 10.14 2.65 -2.22
C ILE A 73 11.12 2.68 -1.07
N LYS A 74 11.47 3.88 -0.63
CA LYS A 74 12.41 4.04 0.45
C LYS A 74 11.70 3.95 1.80
N ASP A 75 12.47 3.53 2.80
CA ASP A 75 12.01 3.57 4.17
C ASP A 75 11.69 5.01 4.57
N TYR A 76 10.75 5.14 5.49
CA TYR A 76 10.41 6.45 6.03
C TYR A 76 11.66 7.15 6.58
N ASP A 77 12.50 6.43 7.30
CA ASP A 77 13.72 7.01 7.87
C ASP A 77 14.66 7.52 6.80
N GLU A 78 14.78 6.79 5.69
CA GLU A 78 15.63 7.23 4.60
C GLU A 78 15.10 8.50 3.95
N LEU A 79 13.79 8.58 3.76
CA LEU A 79 13.18 9.77 3.20
C LEU A 79 13.38 10.97 4.12
N HIS A 80 13.24 10.76 5.41
CA HIS A 80 13.43 11.82 6.39
C HIS A 80 14.87 12.33 6.40
N LYS A 81 15.83 11.42 6.35
CA LYS A 81 17.24 11.78 6.28
C LYS A 81 17.57 12.52 5.01
N ALA A 82 17.01 12.09 3.89
CA ALA A 82 17.24 12.75 2.62
C ALA A 82 16.71 14.18 2.62
N ALA A 83 15.54 14.37 3.21
CA ALA A 83 14.95 15.71 3.32
C ALA A 83 15.85 16.64 4.16
N LYS A 84 16.36 16.15 5.27
CA LYS A 84 17.25 16.93 6.12
C LYS A 84 18.55 17.28 5.37
N ARG A 85 19.10 16.31 4.66
CA ARG A 85 20.34 16.48 3.94
C ARG A 85 20.19 17.50 2.81
N ALA A 86 19.00 17.58 2.23
CA ALA A 86 18.74 18.53 1.16
C ALA A 86 18.48 19.94 1.69
N GLY A 87 18.54 20.14 2.99
CA GLY A 87 18.36 21.45 3.57
C GLY A 87 16.92 21.85 3.78
N VAL A 88 16.01 20.91 3.71
CA VAL A 88 14.61 21.18 3.95
C VAL A 88 14.41 21.36 5.45
N ALA A 89 13.96 22.56 5.83
CA ALA A 89 13.69 22.85 7.24
C ALA A 89 12.41 22.12 7.66
N MET A 90 12.46 21.49 8.79
CA MET A 90 11.32 20.72 9.28
C MET A 90 10.84 21.28 10.60
#